data_0d31fb68efd60053925f190d1fa96d8d
#
_entry.id   0d31fb68efd60053925f190d1fa96d8d
#
_cell.length_a   1.000
_cell.length_b   1.000
_cell.length_c   1.000
_cell.angle_alpha   90.00
_cell.angle_beta   90.00
_cell.angle_gamma   90.00
#
_symmetry.space_group_name_H-M   'P 1'
#
loop_
_entity.id
_entity.type
_entity.pdbx_description
1 polymer ?
#
loop_
_entity_poly.entity_id
_entity_poly.type
_entity_poly.pdbx_seq_one_letter_code
_entity_poly.pdbx_strand_id
1 'polypeptide(L)'
;MTLRLTIRPGEPIFDQLIFAAQKAFISGEYQVGEAFPSVRALAADLNIHPSTTHKAIQHLIREGWLENHPGKGTVVARPPQGRPSERRHLLQHEVEQLAVEAKRLGLSMTDVVDALAVQWSKLDKTKGAAGE
;
A
#
# COMPACT_ATOMS: atom_id res chain seq x y z
N MET A 1 -7.03 13.95 -4.10
CA MET A 1 -6.32 12.78 -4.71
C MET A 1 -7.26 11.61 -4.86
N THR A 2 -7.08 10.86 -5.91
CA THR A 2 -7.90 9.67 -6.18
C THR A 2 -7.02 8.43 -6.08
N LEU A 3 -7.47 7.46 -5.31
CA LEU A 3 -6.76 6.19 -5.20
C LEU A 3 -6.91 5.41 -6.52
N ARG A 4 -5.79 5.00 -7.07
CA ARG A 4 -5.76 4.25 -8.34
C ARG A 4 -5.62 2.77 -8.07
N LEU A 5 -6.51 2.00 -8.67
CA LEU A 5 -6.48 0.56 -8.51
C LEU A 5 -7.05 -0.10 -9.77
N THR A 6 -6.24 -0.94 -10.39
CA THR A 6 -6.71 -1.81 -11.46
C THR A 6 -6.87 -3.21 -10.87
N ILE A 7 -8.11 -3.69 -10.83
CA ILE A 7 -8.41 -4.98 -10.24
C ILE A 7 -7.86 -6.11 -11.11
N ARG A 8 -7.08 -6.99 -10.51
CA ARG A 8 -6.54 -8.17 -11.18
C ARG A 8 -7.38 -9.38 -10.80
N PRO A 9 -7.84 -10.17 -11.79
CA PRO A 9 -8.61 -11.37 -11.49
C PRO A 9 -7.75 -12.42 -10.78
N GLY A 10 -8.38 -13.22 -9.94
CA GLY A 10 -7.69 -14.30 -9.24
C GLY A 10 -7.06 -13.90 -7.91
N GLU A 11 -7.05 -12.61 -7.57
CA GLU A 11 -6.53 -12.14 -6.29
C GLU A 11 -7.66 -11.47 -5.49
N PRO A 12 -7.68 -11.62 -4.16
CA PRO A 12 -8.72 -10.98 -3.34
C PRO A 12 -8.70 -9.47 -3.51
N ILE A 13 -9.87 -8.89 -3.74
CA ILE A 13 -10.00 -7.44 -3.92
C ILE A 13 -9.57 -6.70 -2.64
N PHE A 14 -9.90 -7.27 -1.48
CA PHE A 14 -9.49 -6.70 -0.18
C PHE A 14 -7.97 -6.48 -0.13
N ASP A 15 -7.20 -7.51 -0.48
CA ASP A 15 -5.74 -7.43 -0.45
C ASP A 15 -5.21 -6.40 -1.43
N GLN A 16 -5.79 -6.34 -2.62
CA GLN A 16 -5.38 -5.36 -3.64
C GLN A 16 -5.67 -3.94 -3.19
N LEU A 17 -6.80 -3.72 -2.53
CA LEU A 17 -7.19 -2.41 -2.03
C LEU A 17 -6.26 -1.97 -0.90
N ILE A 18 -5.96 -2.86 0.04
CA ILE A 18 -5.01 -2.59 1.12
C ILE A 18 -3.65 -2.19 0.55
N PHE A 19 -3.15 -2.99 -0.39
CA PHE A 19 -1.84 -2.74 -1.00
C PHE A 19 -1.80 -1.39 -1.72
N ALA A 20 -2.84 -1.08 -2.50
CA ALA A 20 -2.91 0.19 -3.23
C ALA A 20 -2.93 1.38 -2.28
N ALA A 21 -3.66 1.27 -1.17
CA ALA A 21 -3.73 2.33 -0.18
C ALA A 21 -2.37 2.54 0.50
N GLN A 22 -1.74 1.46 0.97
CA GLN A 22 -0.43 1.54 1.61
C GLN A 22 0.61 2.15 0.68
N LYS A 23 0.59 1.75 -0.58
CA LYS A 23 1.48 2.29 -1.60
C LYS A 23 1.28 3.80 -1.77
N ALA A 24 0.03 4.25 -1.80
CA ALA A 24 -0.29 5.67 -1.93
C ALA A 24 0.17 6.47 -0.70
N PHE A 25 0.05 5.89 0.50
CA PHE A 25 0.50 6.55 1.72
C PHE A 25 2.02 6.65 1.78
N ILE A 26 2.70 5.57 1.43
CA ILE A 26 4.18 5.54 1.47
C ILE A 26 4.76 6.49 0.44
N SER A 27 4.19 6.55 -0.76
CA SER A 27 4.68 7.42 -1.83
C SER A 27 4.35 8.89 -1.63
N GLY A 28 3.43 9.20 -0.69
CA GLY A 28 3.02 10.58 -0.44
C GLY A 28 1.91 11.08 -1.35
N GLU A 29 1.30 10.22 -2.15
CA GLU A 29 0.11 10.60 -2.94
C GLU A 29 -1.01 11.05 -2.02
N TYR A 30 -1.16 10.38 -0.88
CA TYR A 30 -2.00 10.82 0.23
C TYR A 30 -1.06 11.18 1.37
N GLN A 31 -1.03 12.46 1.73
CA GLN A 31 -0.13 12.93 2.77
C GLN A 31 -0.74 12.79 4.16
N VAL A 32 0.12 12.72 5.16
CA VAL A 32 -0.31 12.64 6.57
C VAL A 32 -1.24 13.82 6.88
N GLY A 33 -2.38 13.51 7.49
CA GLY A 33 -3.38 14.53 7.83
C GLY A 33 -4.40 14.80 6.74
N GLU A 34 -4.16 14.29 5.54
CA GLU A 34 -5.09 14.47 4.42
C GLU A 34 -6.31 13.59 4.61
N ALA A 35 -7.48 14.10 4.24
CA ALA A 35 -8.72 13.34 4.33
C ALA A 35 -8.70 12.16 3.37
N PHE A 36 -9.10 10.99 3.88
CA PHE A 36 -9.25 9.79 3.05
C PHE A 36 -10.72 9.65 2.67
N PRO A 37 -11.03 9.15 1.45
CA PRO A 37 -12.43 9.05 1.03
C PRO A 37 -13.26 8.15 1.96
N SER A 38 -14.54 8.45 2.05
CA SER A 38 -15.48 7.61 2.79
C SER A 38 -15.62 6.25 2.11
N VAL A 39 -16.17 5.27 2.84
CA VAL A 39 -16.46 3.95 2.27
C VAL A 39 -17.30 4.08 1.00
N ARG A 40 -18.37 4.90 1.06
CA ARG A 40 -19.26 5.08 -0.07
C ARG A 40 -18.54 5.68 -1.29
N ALA A 41 -17.77 6.75 -1.06
CA ALA A 41 -17.06 7.42 -2.15
C ALA A 41 -16.02 6.50 -2.77
N LEU A 42 -15.24 5.81 -1.94
CA LEU A 42 -14.19 4.92 -2.44
C LEU A 42 -14.79 3.72 -3.18
N ALA A 43 -15.86 3.13 -2.66
CA ALA A 43 -16.52 2.01 -3.31
C ALA A 43 -17.06 2.42 -4.69
N ALA A 44 -17.65 3.60 -4.79
CA ALA A 44 -18.16 4.12 -6.05
C ALA A 44 -17.04 4.38 -7.04
N ASP A 45 -15.97 5.04 -6.60
CA ASP A 45 -14.85 5.40 -7.47
C ASP A 45 -14.14 4.17 -8.03
N LEU A 46 -13.98 3.14 -7.22
CA LEU A 46 -13.26 1.93 -7.63
C LEU A 46 -14.17 0.84 -8.15
N ASN A 47 -15.47 1.07 -8.12
CA ASN A 47 -16.48 0.09 -8.51
C ASN A 47 -16.32 -1.23 -7.75
N ILE A 48 -16.20 -1.11 -6.45
CA ILE A 48 -16.03 -2.24 -5.52
C ILE A 48 -17.21 -2.28 -4.57
N HIS A 49 -17.58 -3.47 -4.12
CA HIS A 49 -18.69 -3.62 -3.19
C HIS A 49 -18.39 -2.85 -1.88
N PRO A 50 -19.38 -2.11 -1.35
CA PRO A 50 -19.16 -1.33 -0.11
C PRO A 50 -18.71 -2.16 1.07
N SER A 51 -19.14 -3.41 1.21
CA SER A 51 -18.74 -4.25 2.34
C SER A 51 -17.25 -4.56 2.31
N THR A 52 -16.68 -4.83 1.14
CA THR A 52 -15.24 -5.07 0.98
C THR A 52 -14.46 -3.79 1.29
N THR A 53 -14.95 -2.66 0.77
CA THR A 53 -14.34 -1.35 1.01
C THR A 53 -14.34 -1.01 2.50
N HIS A 54 -15.48 -1.27 3.17
CA HIS A 54 -15.59 -1.02 4.62
C HIS A 54 -14.57 -1.83 5.40
N LYS A 55 -14.45 -3.13 5.08
CA LYS A 55 -13.49 -4.02 5.76
C LYS A 55 -12.05 -3.53 5.55
N ALA A 56 -11.74 -3.07 4.35
CA ALA A 56 -10.40 -2.58 4.05
C ALA A 56 -10.07 -1.31 4.85
N ILE A 57 -11.00 -0.36 4.90
CA ILE A 57 -10.79 0.88 5.66
C ILE A 57 -10.66 0.57 7.14
N GLN A 58 -11.50 -0.32 7.68
CA GLN A 58 -11.40 -0.72 9.08
C GLN A 58 -10.07 -1.39 9.40
N HIS A 59 -9.57 -2.21 8.47
CA HIS A 59 -8.26 -2.84 8.63
C HIS A 59 -7.15 -1.79 8.68
N LEU A 60 -7.20 -0.81 7.78
CA LEU A 60 -6.19 0.25 7.74
C LEU A 60 -6.22 1.11 9.02
N ILE A 61 -7.40 1.33 9.58
CA ILE A 61 -7.51 2.04 10.86
C ILE A 61 -6.90 1.22 11.99
N ARG A 62 -7.22 -0.07 12.07
CA ARG A 62 -6.69 -0.94 13.11
C ARG A 62 -5.17 -1.05 13.05
N GLU A 63 -4.61 -1.07 11.84
CA GLU A 63 -3.16 -1.20 11.65
C GLU A 63 -2.42 0.13 11.75
N GLY A 64 -3.14 1.23 11.94
CA GLY A 64 -2.51 2.53 12.17
C GLY A 64 -2.18 3.34 10.93
N TRP A 65 -2.66 2.92 9.76
CA TRP A 65 -2.45 3.67 8.52
C TRP A 65 -3.42 4.83 8.38
N LEU A 66 -4.61 4.68 8.95
CA LEU A 66 -5.65 5.70 8.96
C LEU A 66 -6.11 5.95 10.38
N GLU A 67 -6.60 7.15 10.64
CA GLU A 67 -7.17 7.53 11.93
C GLU A 67 -8.55 8.12 11.73
N ASN A 68 -9.44 7.85 12.66
CA ASN A 68 -10.78 8.43 12.63
C ASN A 68 -10.81 9.66 13.52
N HIS A 69 -10.99 10.83 12.92
CA HIS A 69 -11.03 12.10 13.65
C HIS A 69 -12.47 12.60 13.74
N PRO A 70 -13.01 12.78 14.96
CA PRO A 70 -14.36 13.27 15.12
C PRO A 70 -14.55 14.61 14.40
N GLY A 71 -15.63 14.69 13.61
CA GLY A 71 -15.95 15.89 12.84
C GLY A 71 -15.21 16.04 11.53
N LYS A 72 -14.13 15.28 11.32
CA LYS A 72 -13.35 15.35 10.09
C LYS A 72 -13.43 14.06 9.26
N GLY A 73 -13.86 12.98 9.88
CA GLY A 73 -13.86 11.67 9.23
C GLY A 73 -12.51 10.99 9.31
N THR A 74 -12.22 10.18 8.31
CA THR A 74 -10.98 9.40 8.29
C THR A 74 -9.87 10.19 7.64
N VAL A 75 -8.71 10.23 8.29
CA VAL A 75 -7.53 10.94 7.77
C VAL A 75 -6.34 10.01 7.73
N VAL A 76 -5.38 10.35 6.88
CA VAL A 76 -4.15 9.58 6.72
C VAL A 76 -3.24 9.81 7.92
N ALA A 77 -2.82 8.71 8.55
CA ALA A 77 -1.89 8.74 9.68
C ALA A 77 -0.45 8.59 9.16
N ARG A 78 0.52 8.79 10.05
CA ARG A 78 1.91 8.50 9.73
C ARG A 78 2.04 6.99 9.52
N PRO A 79 2.65 6.53 8.40
CA PRO A 79 2.79 5.10 8.17
C PRO A 79 3.47 4.39 9.34
N PRO A 80 2.90 3.27 9.82
CA PRO A 80 3.50 2.53 10.91
C PRO A 80 4.82 1.92 10.48
N GLN A 81 5.82 1.95 11.36
CA GLN A 81 7.15 1.45 11.03
C GLN A 81 7.31 -0.06 11.21
N GLY A 82 6.33 -0.69 11.81
CA GLY A 82 6.37 -2.12 12.07
C GLY A 82 7.23 -2.49 13.26
N ARG A 83 7.13 -3.76 13.66
CA ARG A 83 7.89 -4.32 14.78
C ARG A 83 9.19 -4.93 14.24
N PRO A 84 10.21 -5.07 15.10
CA PRO A 84 11.44 -5.76 14.68
C PRO A 84 11.19 -7.16 14.09
N SER A 85 10.21 -7.89 14.63
CA SER A 85 9.87 -9.21 14.09
C SER A 85 9.32 -9.15 12.67
N GLU A 86 8.55 -8.11 12.35
CA GLU A 86 8.03 -7.91 11.01
C GLU A 86 9.14 -7.58 10.03
N ARG A 87 10.11 -6.78 10.47
CA ARG A 87 11.28 -6.44 9.65
C ARG A 87 12.11 -7.67 9.34
N ARG A 88 12.36 -8.51 10.36
CA ARG A 88 13.08 -9.76 10.17
C ARG A 88 12.34 -10.71 9.23
N HIS A 89 11.01 -10.77 9.37
CA HIS A 89 10.20 -11.63 8.51
C HIS A 89 10.34 -11.22 7.03
N LEU A 90 10.27 -9.92 6.76
CA LEU A 90 10.44 -9.43 5.39
C LEU A 90 11.80 -9.82 4.83
N LEU A 91 12.86 -9.55 5.58
CA LEU A 91 14.24 -9.76 5.11
C LEU A 91 14.62 -11.23 5.00
N GLN A 92 14.04 -12.09 5.83
CA GLN A 92 14.37 -13.51 5.84
C GLN A 92 13.39 -14.33 5.00
N HIS A 93 12.10 -14.12 5.17
CA HIS A 93 11.08 -14.94 4.54
C HIS A 93 10.70 -14.44 3.14
N GLU A 94 10.30 -13.19 3.04
CA GLU A 94 9.84 -12.65 1.76
C GLU A 94 10.97 -12.57 0.75
N VAL A 95 12.17 -12.20 1.20
CA VAL A 95 13.33 -12.16 0.33
C VAL A 95 13.73 -13.56 -0.12
N GLU A 96 13.64 -14.54 0.77
CA GLU A 96 13.91 -15.93 0.40
C GLU A 96 12.95 -16.40 -0.68
N GLN A 97 11.66 -16.13 -0.52
CA GLN A 97 10.68 -16.50 -1.53
C GLN A 97 10.97 -15.84 -2.87
N LEU A 98 11.34 -14.55 -2.83
CA LEU A 98 11.70 -13.83 -4.05
C LEU A 98 12.92 -14.48 -4.73
N ALA A 99 13.94 -14.81 -3.95
CA ALA A 99 15.15 -15.42 -4.47
C ALA A 99 14.88 -16.78 -5.14
N VAL A 100 14.07 -17.61 -4.49
CA VAL A 100 13.68 -18.92 -5.04
C VAL A 100 12.94 -18.73 -6.35
N GLU A 101 11.98 -17.84 -6.40
CA GLU A 101 11.19 -17.60 -7.59
C GLU A 101 12.03 -17.02 -8.73
N ALA A 102 12.92 -16.09 -8.41
CA ALA A 102 13.83 -15.51 -9.41
C ALA A 102 14.74 -16.58 -10.01
N LYS A 103 15.28 -17.46 -9.15
CA LYS A 103 16.11 -18.57 -9.62
C LYS A 103 15.32 -19.52 -10.53
N ARG A 104 14.07 -19.82 -10.14
CA ARG A 104 13.19 -20.67 -10.93
C ARG A 104 12.97 -20.10 -12.33
N LEU A 105 12.84 -18.78 -12.42
CA LEU A 105 12.60 -18.09 -13.69
C LEU A 105 13.87 -17.78 -14.48
N GLY A 106 15.03 -18.15 -13.96
CA GLY A 106 16.30 -17.90 -14.64
C GLY A 106 16.78 -16.45 -14.57
N LEU A 107 16.25 -15.67 -13.63
CA LEU A 107 16.66 -14.29 -13.49
C LEU A 107 17.98 -14.20 -12.72
N SER A 108 18.79 -13.20 -13.06
CA SER A 108 20.02 -12.91 -12.33
C SER A 108 19.74 -12.03 -11.13
N MET A 109 20.68 -11.97 -10.21
CA MET A 109 20.57 -11.04 -9.08
C MET A 109 20.48 -9.59 -9.57
N THR A 110 21.25 -9.27 -10.62
CA THR A 110 21.20 -7.93 -11.21
C THR A 110 19.81 -7.60 -11.73
N ASP A 111 19.14 -8.55 -12.39
CA ASP A 111 17.76 -8.35 -12.86
C ASP A 111 16.84 -7.97 -11.70
N VAL A 112 16.95 -8.68 -10.59
CA VAL A 112 16.10 -8.45 -9.42
C VAL A 112 16.44 -7.12 -8.74
N VAL A 113 17.73 -6.84 -8.58
CA VAL A 113 18.17 -5.58 -7.96
C VAL A 113 17.72 -4.38 -8.78
N ASP A 114 17.87 -4.46 -10.10
CA ASP A 114 17.45 -3.36 -10.98
C ASP A 114 15.93 -3.15 -10.90
N ALA A 115 15.17 -4.23 -10.92
CA ALA A 115 13.71 -4.15 -10.80
C ALA A 115 13.29 -3.55 -9.45
N LEU A 116 13.97 -3.96 -8.37
CA LEU A 116 13.70 -3.42 -7.04
C LEU A 116 14.02 -1.93 -6.97
N ALA A 117 15.13 -1.53 -7.58
CA ALA A 117 15.54 -0.12 -7.59
C ALA A 117 14.49 0.75 -8.29
N VAL A 118 13.91 0.26 -9.39
CA VAL A 118 12.85 0.98 -10.11
C VAL A 118 11.64 1.18 -9.21
N GLN A 119 11.18 0.13 -8.52
CA GLN A 119 10.02 0.23 -7.64
C GLN A 119 10.30 1.16 -6.46
N TRP A 120 11.49 1.07 -5.90
CA TRP A 120 11.90 1.92 -4.79
C TRP A 120 11.84 3.38 -5.18
N SER A 121 12.38 3.70 -6.34
CA SER A 121 12.39 5.07 -6.86
C SER A 121 10.98 5.60 -7.10
N LYS A 122 10.07 4.77 -7.59
CA LYS A 122 8.68 5.19 -7.80
C LYS A 122 7.99 5.57 -6.50
N LEU A 123 8.30 4.86 -5.42
CA LEU A 123 7.71 5.14 -4.11
C LEU A 123 8.24 6.45 -3.51
N ASP A 124 9.49 6.80 -3.81
CA ASP A 124 10.09 8.04 -3.33
C ASP A 124 9.74 9.25 -4.18
N LYS A 125 9.45 9.04 -5.47
CA LYS A 125 9.28 10.11 -6.45
C LYS A 125 8.19 11.11 -6.08
N THR A 126 7.01 10.65 -5.72
CA THR A 126 5.90 11.53 -5.35
C THR A 126 6.22 12.27 -4.06
N LYS A 127 6.83 11.57 -3.11
CA LYS A 127 7.23 12.14 -1.83
C LYS A 127 8.29 13.22 -2.02
N GLY A 128 9.26 12.94 -2.90
CA GLY A 128 10.30 13.92 -3.24
C GLY A 128 9.72 15.16 -3.89
N ALA A 129 8.82 14.99 -4.84
CA ALA A 129 8.15 16.10 -5.50
C ALA A 129 7.31 16.93 -4.52
N ALA A 130 6.64 16.25 -3.58
CA ALA A 130 5.81 16.92 -2.58
C ALA A 130 6.66 17.68 -1.55
N GLY A 131 7.90 17.27 -1.35
CA GLY A 131 8.80 17.91 -0.42
C GLY A 131 9.40 19.21 -0.92
N GLU A 132 9.22 19.48 -2.17
CA GLU A 132 9.69 20.72 -2.77
C GLU A 132 8.68 21.84 -2.64
#